data_8a7a637cc043c35ebb33dc1facd540f9
#
_entry.id   8a7a637cc043c35ebb33dc1facd540f9
#
_cell.length_a   1.000
_cell.length_b   1.000
_cell.length_c   1.000
_cell.angle_alpha   90.00
_cell.angle_beta   90.00
_cell.angle_gamma   90.00
#
_symmetry.space_group_name_H-M   'P 1'
#
loop_
_entity.id
_entity.type
_entity.pdbx_description
1 polymer ?
#
loop_
_entity_poly.entity_id
_entity_poly.type
_entity_poly.pdbx_seq_one_letter_code
_entity_poly.pdbx_strand_id
1 'polypeptide(L)'
;VEFGDGMNVLTGETGAGKSILVDALGLALGNRASADSIRPGAERAEITASFHVSNTDRASRWLQEQAYDAADECHVRRVISKDGRSRGFINGNPVPMQNLRELGALLVNIHGQHEHQTLQAAVVQRRMLDALKAMVLQCSGTPLEINVTSAWPF
;
A
#
# COMPACT_ATOMS: atom_id res chain seq x y z
N VAL A 1 -1.50 9.36 8.65
CA VAL A 1 -1.08 10.32 7.61
C VAL A 1 -2.10 10.25 6.50
N GLU A 2 -2.60 11.38 6.08
CA GLU A 2 -3.57 11.54 5.01
C GLU A 2 -2.87 12.21 3.81
N PHE A 3 -3.14 11.71 2.62
CA PHE A 3 -2.66 12.27 1.36
C PHE A 3 -3.87 12.77 0.57
N GLY A 4 -3.83 14.04 0.18
CA GLY A 4 -4.84 14.65 -0.68
C GLY A 4 -4.57 14.38 -2.16
N ASP A 5 -5.47 14.89 -3.00
CA ASP A 5 -5.35 14.82 -4.45
C ASP A 5 -4.09 15.53 -4.97
N GLY A 6 -3.52 15.03 -6.04
CA GLY A 6 -2.37 15.61 -6.72
C GLY A 6 -1.03 15.20 -6.13
N MET A 7 -0.03 16.08 -6.22
CA MET A 7 1.31 15.81 -5.74
C MET A 7 1.43 16.11 -4.24
N ASN A 8 1.75 15.10 -3.46
CA ASN A 8 2.06 15.23 -2.03
C ASN A 8 3.57 15.08 -1.82
N VAL A 9 4.17 15.98 -1.03
CA VAL A 9 5.61 15.98 -0.75
C VAL A 9 5.84 15.75 0.73
N LEU A 10 6.52 14.66 1.05
CA LEU A 10 6.94 14.34 2.41
C LEU A 10 8.38 14.80 2.64
N THR A 11 8.56 15.89 3.40
CA THR A 11 9.87 16.45 3.74
C THR A 11 10.24 16.17 5.19
N GLY A 12 11.53 16.17 5.49
CA GLY A 12 12.06 15.98 6.84
C GLY A 12 13.51 15.51 6.82
N GLU A 13 14.18 15.56 7.95
CA GLU A 13 15.54 15.06 8.10
C GLU A 13 15.66 13.55 7.84
N THR A 14 16.86 13.09 7.50
CA THR A 14 17.18 11.65 7.43
C THR A 14 16.91 11.01 8.80
N GLY A 15 16.13 9.94 8.82
CA GLY A 15 15.71 9.30 10.07
C GLY A 15 14.36 9.76 10.62
N ALA A 16 13.75 10.81 10.07
CA ALA A 16 12.45 11.35 10.52
C ALA A 16 11.22 10.49 10.12
N GLY A 17 11.40 9.19 9.84
CA GLY A 17 10.29 8.28 9.60
C GLY A 17 9.72 8.24 8.16
N LYS A 18 10.29 8.99 7.20
CA LYS A 18 9.81 8.97 5.81
C LYS A 18 9.82 7.58 5.16
N SER A 19 10.94 6.88 5.28
CA SER A 19 11.09 5.51 4.76
C SER A 19 10.13 4.54 5.47
N ILE A 20 9.90 4.76 6.76
CA ILE A 20 8.99 3.95 7.58
C ILE A 20 7.57 3.96 7.01
N LEU A 21 7.11 5.12 6.52
CA LEU A 21 5.77 5.24 5.95
C LEU A 21 5.63 4.43 4.66
N VAL A 22 6.66 4.48 3.80
CA VAL A 22 6.70 3.69 2.55
C VAL A 22 6.77 2.20 2.86
N ASP A 23 7.62 1.82 3.83
CA ASP A 23 7.75 0.43 4.28
C ASP A 23 6.44 -0.08 4.90
N ALA A 24 5.78 0.73 5.73
CA ALA A 24 4.48 0.40 6.32
C ALA A 24 3.42 0.18 5.25
N LEU A 25 3.36 1.05 4.23
CA LEU A 25 2.46 0.87 3.10
C LEU A 25 2.75 -0.43 2.35
N GLY A 26 4.02 -0.70 2.05
CA GLY A 26 4.44 -1.95 1.42
C GLY A 26 4.04 -3.18 2.25
N LEU A 27 4.20 -3.12 3.57
CA LEU A 27 3.76 -4.17 4.48
C LEU A 27 2.25 -4.36 4.45
N ALA A 28 1.46 -3.29 4.48
CA ALA A 28 0.00 -3.36 4.37
C ALA A 28 -0.42 -4.04 3.07
N LEU A 29 0.25 -3.75 1.97
CA LEU A 29 -0.01 -4.29 0.64
C LEU A 29 0.62 -5.67 0.38
N GLY A 30 1.09 -6.37 1.43
CA GLY A 30 1.48 -7.77 1.32
C GLY A 30 2.97 -8.04 1.11
N ASN A 31 3.86 -7.04 1.22
CA ASN A 31 5.31 -7.26 1.21
C ASN A 31 5.72 -8.17 2.37
N ARG A 32 6.89 -8.82 2.22
CA ARG A 32 7.41 -9.72 3.25
C ARG A 32 7.65 -8.95 4.56
N ALA A 33 7.02 -9.42 5.64
CA ALA A 33 7.23 -8.88 6.97
C ALA A 33 8.35 -9.64 7.69
N SER A 34 9.12 -8.94 8.53
CA SER A 34 10.06 -9.53 9.49
C SER A 34 9.64 -9.21 10.92
N ALA A 35 10.20 -9.92 11.89
CA ALA A 35 9.97 -9.63 13.31
C ALA A 35 10.46 -8.22 13.69
N ASP A 36 11.45 -7.70 12.97
CA ASP A 36 12.00 -6.35 13.17
C ASP A 36 11.00 -5.23 12.81
N SER A 37 9.92 -5.59 12.11
CA SER A 37 8.81 -4.66 11.85
C SER A 37 7.95 -4.39 13.08
N ILE A 38 8.21 -5.07 14.20
CA ILE A 38 7.45 -4.92 15.44
C ILE A 38 8.28 -4.14 16.44
N ARG A 39 7.67 -3.11 17.04
CA ARG A 39 8.32 -2.29 18.07
C ARG A 39 8.83 -3.18 19.22
N PRO A 40 10.07 -2.96 19.72
CA PRO A 40 10.56 -3.64 20.91
C PRO A 40 9.57 -3.55 22.09
N GLY A 41 9.25 -4.69 22.67
CA GLY A 41 8.27 -4.78 23.76
C GLY A 41 6.81 -4.96 23.33
N ALA A 42 6.49 -4.84 22.04
CA ALA A 42 5.17 -5.15 21.52
C ALA A 42 5.07 -6.61 21.05
N GLU A 43 3.89 -7.21 21.19
CA GLU A 43 3.62 -8.60 20.75
C GLU A 43 3.14 -8.66 19.30
N ARG A 44 2.67 -7.53 18.75
CA ARG A 44 2.17 -7.42 17.38
C ARG A 44 2.30 -6.00 16.84
N ALA A 45 2.37 -5.91 15.51
CA ALA A 45 2.20 -4.68 14.77
C ALA A 45 0.90 -4.74 13.97
N GLU A 46 0.21 -3.61 13.85
CA GLU A 46 -0.99 -3.48 13.04
C GLU A 46 -0.85 -2.26 12.13
N ILE A 47 -1.11 -2.46 10.84
CA ILE A 47 -1.00 -1.44 9.82
C ILE A 47 -2.31 -1.43 9.05
N THR A 48 -2.89 -0.24 8.89
CA THR A 48 -4.11 -0.03 8.10
C THR A 48 -3.83 1.04 7.06
N ALA A 49 -4.28 0.80 5.84
CA ALA A 49 -4.27 1.77 4.75
C ALA A 49 -5.68 1.83 4.14
N SER A 50 -6.19 3.04 3.94
CA SER A 50 -7.49 3.29 3.33
C SER A 50 -7.29 3.98 2.00
N PHE A 51 -7.97 3.50 0.98
CA PHE A 51 -7.91 4.00 -0.38
C PHE A 51 -9.31 4.37 -0.84
N HIS A 52 -9.43 5.51 -1.47
CA HIS A 52 -10.64 5.82 -2.23
C HIS A 52 -10.55 5.11 -3.60
N VAL A 53 -11.56 4.35 -3.97
CA VAL A 53 -11.62 3.62 -5.24
C VAL A 53 -12.88 4.00 -6.00
N SER A 54 -12.72 4.47 -7.23
CA SER A 54 -13.87 4.77 -8.06
C SER A 54 -14.40 3.50 -8.76
N ASN A 55 -15.71 3.46 -9.05
CA ASN A 55 -16.35 2.30 -9.68
C ASN A 55 -15.79 1.94 -11.08
N THR A 56 -15.00 2.82 -11.67
CA THR A 56 -14.36 2.61 -12.96
C THR A 56 -12.96 2.01 -12.84
N ASP A 57 -12.39 1.97 -11.65
CA ASP A 57 -11.03 1.54 -11.41
C ASP A 57 -10.85 0.02 -11.54
N ARG A 58 -9.66 -0.40 -11.92
CA ARG A 58 -9.31 -1.82 -11.98
C ARG A 58 -9.37 -2.47 -10.61
N ALA A 59 -9.01 -1.73 -9.55
CA ALA A 59 -9.09 -2.19 -8.18
C ALA A 59 -10.53 -2.44 -7.73
N SER A 60 -11.47 -1.53 -8.05
CA SER A 60 -12.89 -1.69 -7.75
C SER A 60 -13.47 -2.95 -8.42
N ARG A 61 -13.17 -3.17 -9.70
CA ARG A 61 -13.60 -4.38 -10.41
C ARG A 61 -13.06 -5.65 -9.77
N TRP A 62 -11.78 -5.65 -9.41
CA TRP A 62 -11.17 -6.79 -8.72
C TRP A 62 -11.82 -7.07 -7.36
N LEU A 63 -12.13 -6.01 -6.58
CA LEU A 63 -12.82 -6.15 -5.30
C LEU A 63 -14.20 -6.78 -5.47
N GLN A 64 -14.97 -6.37 -6.49
CA GLN A 64 -16.26 -6.94 -6.82
C GLN A 64 -16.15 -8.42 -7.23
N GLU A 65 -15.21 -8.76 -8.10
CA GLU A 65 -14.96 -10.15 -8.54
C GLU A 65 -14.59 -11.07 -7.37
N GLN A 66 -13.91 -10.55 -6.37
CA GLN A 66 -13.51 -11.29 -5.16
C GLN A 66 -14.54 -11.22 -4.03
N ALA A 67 -15.66 -10.51 -4.22
CA ALA A 67 -16.68 -10.25 -3.19
C ALA A 67 -16.12 -9.56 -1.93
N TYR A 68 -15.17 -8.63 -2.12
CA TYR A 68 -14.61 -7.78 -1.06
C TYR A 68 -15.00 -6.30 -1.24
N ASP A 69 -15.95 -6.01 -2.10
CA ASP A 69 -16.39 -4.66 -2.41
C ASP A 69 -16.99 -3.95 -1.18
N ALA A 70 -16.72 -2.67 -1.08
CA ALA A 70 -17.34 -1.75 -0.14
C ALA A 70 -17.37 -0.37 -0.81
N ALA A 71 -18.53 0.04 -1.25
CA ALA A 71 -18.82 1.34 -1.86
C ALA A 71 -17.61 1.99 -2.59
N ASP A 72 -17.18 3.19 -2.14
CA ASP A 72 -16.10 3.96 -2.77
C ASP A 72 -14.77 3.88 -1.99
N GLU A 73 -14.68 2.99 -1.00
CA GLU A 73 -13.50 2.85 -0.15
C GLU A 73 -12.97 1.42 -0.12
N CYS A 74 -11.67 1.30 -0.01
CA CYS A 74 -10.96 0.04 0.19
C CYS A 74 -10.05 0.14 1.41
N HIS A 75 -10.37 -0.59 2.47
CA HIS A 75 -9.58 -0.68 3.68
C HIS A 75 -8.73 -1.95 3.68
N VAL A 76 -7.44 -1.77 3.66
CA VAL A 76 -6.47 -2.86 3.77
C VAL A 76 -5.88 -2.83 5.18
N ARG A 77 -5.93 -3.95 5.88
CA ARG A 77 -5.36 -4.08 7.23
C ARG A 77 -4.46 -5.30 7.30
N ARG A 78 -3.30 -5.15 7.92
CA ARG A 78 -2.39 -6.24 8.20
C ARG A 78 -2.00 -6.29 9.67
N VAL A 79 -2.02 -7.49 10.22
CA VAL A 79 -1.56 -7.79 11.59
C VAL A 79 -0.36 -8.73 11.49
N ILE A 80 0.76 -8.33 12.08
CA ILE A 80 2.02 -9.09 12.12
C ILE A 80 2.28 -9.42 13.58
N SER A 81 2.43 -10.69 13.92
CA SER A 81 2.71 -11.16 15.27
C SER A 81 4.19 -11.49 15.44
N LYS A 82 4.69 -11.38 16.66
CA LYS A 82 6.09 -11.63 17.03
C LYS A 82 6.55 -13.07 16.73
N ASP A 83 5.62 -14.01 16.70
CA ASP A 83 5.87 -15.41 16.31
C ASP A 83 6.02 -15.62 14.79
N GLY A 84 6.07 -14.52 14.02
CA GLY A 84 6.22 -14.53 12.56
C GLY A 84 4.93 -14.76 11.79
N ARG A 85 3.81 -15.02 12.46
CA ARG A 85 2.51 -15.14 11.78
C ARG A 85 2.02 -13.78 11.30
N SER A 86 1.40 -13.77 10.12
CA SER A 86 0.84 -12.55 9.54
C SER A 86 -0.55 -12.83 8.98
N ARG A 87 -1.48 -11.91 9.25
CA ARG A 87 -2.87 -11.97 8.78
C ARG A 87 -3.18 -10.70 8.00
N GLY A 88 -3.83 -10.85 6.85
CA GLY A 88 -4.31 -9.77 6.02
C GLY A 88 -5.82 -9.68 6.00
N PHE A 89 -6.33 -8.48 5.83
CA PHE A 89 -7.76 -8.19 5.73
C PHE A 89 -8.00 -7.15 4.64
N ILE A 90 -9.06 -7.36 3.88
CA ILE A 90 -9.60 -6.40 2.92
C ILE A 90 -11.06 -6.15 3.29
N ASN A 91 -11.41 -4.89 3.54
CA ASN A 91 -12.76 -4.48 3.97
C ASN A 91 -13.31 -5.34 5.12
N GLY A 92 -12.45 -5.66 6.10
CA GLY A 92 -12.78 -6.50 7.25
C GLY A 92 -12.74 -8.01 7.02
N ASN A 93 -12.70 -8.48 5.78
CA ASN A 93 -12.64 -9.90 5.44
C ASN A 93 -11.19 -10.41 5.53
N PRO A 94 -10.91 -11.53 6.21
CA PRO A 94 -9.60 -12.13 6.23
C PRO A 94 -9.25 -12.70 4.85
N VAL A 95 -8.05 -12.39 4.36
CA VAL A 95 -7.62 -12.77 3.02
C VAL A 95 -6.22 -13.38 3.02
N PRO A 96 -5.89 -14.24 2.02
CA PRO A 96 -4.52 -14.68 1.77
C PRO A 96 -3.59 -13.49 1.44
N MET A 97 -2.30 -13.61 1.78
CA MET A 97 -1.30 -12.59 1.46
C MET A 97 -1.16 -12.32 -0.04
N GLN A 98 -1.51 -13.29 -0.87
CA GLN A 98 -1.52 -13.15 -2.31
C GLN A 98 -2.55 -12.12 -2.76
N ASN A 99 -3.76 -12.15 -2.21
CA ASN A 99 -4.82 -11.19 -2.53
C ASN A 99 -4.41 -9.75 -2.16
N LEU A 100 -3.72 -9.56 -1.01
CA LEU A 100 -3.17 -8.25 -0.67
C LEU A 100 -2.15 -7.75 -1.69
N ARG A 101 -1.29 -8.62 -2.22
CA ARG A 101 -0.31 -8.25 -3.25
C ARG A 101 -0.96 -7.92 -4.58
N GLU A 102 -1.93 -8.72 -5.00
CA GLU A 102 -2.68 -8.50 -6.24
C GLU A 102 -3.43 -7.16 -6.19
N LEU A 103 -4.15 -6.92 -5.10
CA LEU A 103 -4.83 -5.66 -4.88
C LEU A 103 -3.84 -4.49 -4.77
N GLY A 104 -2.74 -4.66 -4.02
CA GLY A 104 -1.70 -3.66 -3.87
C GLY A 104 -1.10 -3.21 -5.20
N ALA A 105 -0.88 -4.14 -6.13
CA ALA A 105 -0.38 -3.84 -7.47
C ALA A 105 -1.40 -3.07 -8.35
N LEU A 106 -2.69 -3.10 -7.98
CA LEU A 106 -3.73 -2.32 -8.66
C LEU A 106 -3.91 -0.93 -8.04
N LEU A 107 -3.67 -0.79 -6.72
CA LEU A 107 -3.87 0.44 -5.97
C LEU A 107 -2.68 1.39 -6.05
N VAL A 108 -1.45 0.87 -5.92
CA VAL A 108 -0.24 1.70 -5.75
C VAL A 108 0.95 1.12 -6.50
N ASN A 109 1.71 1.99 -7.15
CA ASN A 109 3.05 1.67 -7.63
C ASN A 109 4.07 2.32 -6.70
N ILE A 110 4.77 1.51 -5.91
CA ILE A 110 5.84 1.97 -5.02
C ILE A 110 7.17 1.82 -5.76
N HIS A 111 7.84 2.94 -6.01
CA HIS A 111 9.19 2.96 -6.58
C HIS A 111 10.21 3.29 -5.49
N GLY A 112 10.79 2.25 -4.90
CA GLY A 112 11.84 2.38 -3.89
C GLY A 112 13.26 2.52 -4.49
N GLN A 113 14.21 2.95 -3.67
CA GLN A 113 15.61 3.11 -4.08
C GLN A 113 16.29 1.80 -4.54
N HIS A 114 15.72 0.65 -4.26
CA HIS A 114 16.28 -0.67 -4.56
C HIS A 114 15.63 -1.39 -5.75
N GLU A 115 14.65 -0.80 -6.42
CA GLU A 115 13.91 -1.45 -7.51
C GLU A 115 14.47 -1.21 -8.92
N HIS A 116 15.76 -0.96 -9.05
CA HIS A 116 16.40 -0.82 -10.37
C HIS A 116 16.21 -2.05 -11.29
N GLN A 117 15.89 -3.22 -10.74
CA GLN A 117 15.67 -4.43 -11.52
C GLN A 117 14.31 -4.46 -12.24
N THR A 118 13.27 -3.87 -11.65
CA THR A 118 11.92 -3.85 -12.25
C THR A 118 11.84 -2.88 -13.42
N LEU A 119 12.62 -1.79 -13.39
CA LEU A 119 12.70 -0.79 -14.45
C LEU A 119 13.41 -1.29 -15.73
N GLN A 120 14.15 -2.39 -15.64
CA GLN A 120 14.86 -2.95 -16.81
C GLN A 120 13.94 -3.72 -17.77
N ALA A 121 12.74 -4.08 -17.35
CA ALA A 121 11.79 -4.74 -18.25
C ALA A 121 11.09 -3.72 -19.17
N ALA A 122 11.31 -3.83 -20.46
CA ALA A 122 10.74 -2.95 -21.48
C ALA A 122 9.21 -2.79 -21.39
N VAL A 123 8.52 -3.83 -20.92
CA VAL A 123 7.07 -3.81 -20.67
C VAL A 123 6.69 -2.87 -19.52
N VAL A 124 7.52 -2.81 -18.48
CA VAL A 124 7.29 -1.91 -17.31
C VAL A 124 7.54 -0.47 -17.72
N GLN A 125 8.63 -0.20 -18.45
CA GLN A 125 8.94 1.14 -18.98
C GLN A 125 7.81 1.67 -19.87
N ARG A 126 7.26 0.82 -20.74
CA ARG A 126 6.15 1.19 -21.62
C ARG A 126 4.88 1.50 -20.84
N ARG A 127 4.54 0.68 -19.82
CA ARG A 127 3.40 0.93 -18.93
C ARG A 127 3.57 2.22 -18.13
N MET A 128 4.79 2.54 -17.68
CA MET A 128 5.08 3.81 -17.00
C MET A 128 4.91 5.01 -17.92
N LEU A 129 5.39 4.93 -19.15
CA LEU A 129 5.20 5.99 -20.15
C LEU A 129 3.71 6.18 -20.49
N ASP A 130 2.95 5.11 -20.61
CA ASP A 130 1.51 5.17 -20.86
C ASP A 130 0.75 5.72 -19.64
N ALA A 131 1.15 5.37 -18.42
CA ALA A 131 0.61 5.92 -17.19
C ALA A 131 0.95 7.41 -17.03
N LEU A 132 2.19 7.82 -17.35
CA LEU A 132 2.58 9.24 -17.36
C LEU A 132 1.77 10.05 -18.37
N LYS A 133 1.51 9.51 -19.56
CA LYS A 133 0.62 10.15 -20.54
C LYS A 133 -0.81 10.28 -20.03
N ALA A 134 -1.35 9.25 -19.38
CA ALA A 134 -2.66 9.27 -18.76
C ALA A 134 -2.72 10.28 -17.60
N MET A 135 -1.67 10.37 -16.77
CA MET A 135 -1.56 11.29 -15.63
C MET A 135 -1.48 12.76 -16.06
N VAL A 136 -0.86 13.05 -17.20
CA VAL A 136 -0.84 14.41 -17.80
C VAL A 136 -2.22 14.81 -18.33
N LEU A 137 -3.09 13.85 -18.63
CA LEU A 137 -4.44 14.07 -19.15
C LEU A 137 -5.55 14.00 -18.08
N GLN A 138 -5.27 13.42 -16.91
CA GLN A 138 -6.23 13.29 -15.80
C GLN A 138 -5.54 13.49 -14.46
N CYS A 139 -5.51 14.74 -13.96
CA CYS A 139 -5.25 15.02 -12.55
C CYS A 139 -6.50 14.68 -11.72
N SER A 140 -6.81 13.41 -11.56
CA SER A 140 -7.75 12.96 -10.54
C SER A 140 -6.98 12.04 -9.60
N GLY A 141 -6.44 12.64 -8.54
CA GLY A 141 -5.73 11.91 -7.50
C GLY A 141 -6.69 11.05 -6.69
N THR A 142 -6.28 9.84 -6.36
CA THR A 142 -6.99 8.99 -5.41
C THR A 142 -6.49 9.35 -4.02
N PRO A 143 -7.34 9.86 -3.10
CA PRO A 143 -6.92 10.11 -1.72
C PRO A 143 -6.46 8.81 -1.07
N LEU A 144 -5.31 8.87 -0.40
CA LEU A 144 -4.73 7.75 0.33
C LEU A 144 -4.56 8.12 1.79
N GLU A 145 -5.21 7.40 2.69
CA GLU A 145 -4.99 7.50 4.12
C GLU A 145 -4.21 6.29 4.64
N ILE A 146 -3.09 6.55 5.32
CA ILE A 146 -2.28 5.51 5.96
C ILE A 146 -2.28 5.72 7.47
N ASN A 147 -2.86 4.77 8.20
CA ASN A 147 -2.84 4.71 9.65
C ASN A 147 -1.92 3.58 10.12
N VAL A 148 -0.89 3.94 10.89
CA VAL A 148 0.04 2.98 11.49
C VAL A 148 -0.13 3.05 13.01
N THR A 149 -0.75 2.03 13.58
CA THR A 149 -0.96 1.93 15.02
C THR A 149 0.02 0.93 15.62
N SER A 150 0.86 1.38 16.55
CA SER A 150 1.75 0.57 17.41
C SER A 150 2.85 -0.24 16.72
N ALA A 151 3.28 0.12 15.52
CA ALA A 151 4.17 -0.74 14.75
C ALA A 151 5.66 -0.36 14.77
N TRP A 152 6.06 0.89 15.09
CA TRP A 152 7.45 1.27 14.82
C TRP A 152 8.24 1.73 16.04
N PRO A 153 9.53 1.32 16.13
CA PRO A 153 10.44 1.86 17.13
C PRO A 153 10.90 3.26 16.69
N PHE A 154 10.62 4.26 17.49
CA PHE A 154 11.41 5.49 17.57
C PHE A 154 12.31 5.39 18.79
#